data_de9c4d4526f7d93df3bd370ceedc171d
#
_entry.id   de9c4d4526f7d93df3bd370ceedc171d
#
_cell.length_a   1.000
_cell.length_b   1.000
_cell.length_c   1.000
_cell.angle_alpha   90.00
_cell.angle_beta   90.00
_cell.angle_gamma   90.00
#
_symmetry.space_group_name_H-M   'P 1'
#
loop_
_entity.id
_entity.type
_entity.pdbx_description
1 polymer ?
#
loop_
_entity_poly.entity_id
_entity_poly.type
_entity_poly.pdbx_seq_one_letter_code
_entity_poly.pdbx_strand_id
1 'polypeptide(L)'
;MTAFDETFQKAYGFSEPSIQIGNVLRDGKPGADLPVRVPLRMMNRHGMIAGSTGTGKTRTLQLFAEGLSRAGVPVFLADVKGDLAGMCVPGPSSEKLIGRETAAGRTFTPEGFPVEFFSLTGSRGTQLRATVSSFGPVLLGKVLDLTDTQQSVLAMIFKYCDDRKMPLLDFDDLRGVLTYLSSDGKQELKEYGGMSTATVGVLVRKMVELEQQGAAKFFGEPELDTADLLRTIDGKGVVNILTLADVQDKPRLYSTFLMWLLGQFYYKSPEVGDPDKPKLVFFFDEAHQLFSDASSALVEHIEQVARLIRSKGIGVFFITQTPKDVDEDVLAQLGNRVQHAVRAFTPKDAKNLRATASTFPESDHVDVEEALTSLGTGEALITVLNPKGIPTAVATAQIAAPSSSMSTIDDAEYQRVIAASAIAKKYSTPINRESAHEILQKKLEASTEDVDEFGWQEESDDFEWRSASPRPARRSPAPRRRAPAREKSVIGSALNSRIAQNVARQATRTVTQSIVRGIFGLLKRR
;
A
#
# COMPACT_ATOMS: atom_id res chain seq x y z
N MET A 1 -37.78 11.65 -27.78
CA MET A 1 -36.85 11.10 -26.78
C MET A 1 -37.39 9.73 -26.40
N THR A 2 -36.59 8.69 -26.49
CA THR A 2 -37.03 7.34 -26.10
C THR A 2 -36.96 7.16 -24.59
N ALA A 3 -37.66 6.15 -24.02
CA ALA A 3 -37.55 5.83 -22.60
C ALA A 3 -36.08 5.54 -22.17
N PHE A 4 -35.29 4.96 -23.07
CA PHE A 4 -33.87 4.79 -22.92
C PHE A 4 -33.14 6.13 -22.73
N ASP A 5 -33.36 7.08 -23.61
CA ASP A 5 -32.72 8.41 -23.55
C ASP A 5 -33.06 9.16 -22.26
N GLU A 6 -34.34 9.13 -21.85
CA GLU A 6 -34.77 9.77 -20.60
C GLU A 6 -34.11 9.16 -19.38
N THR A 7 -33.98 7.82 -19.35
CA THR A 7 -33.31 7.10 -18.25
C THR A 7 -31.86 7.56 -18.13
N PHE A 8 -31.08 7.57 -19.22
CA PHE A 8 -29.66 7.88 -19.15
C PHE A 8 -29.37 9.37 -19.00
N GLN A 9 -30.19 10.26 -19.59
CA GLN A 9 -30.10 11.70 -19.33
C GLN A 9 -30.35 12.01 -17.85
N LYS A 10 -31.34 11.38 -17.23
CA LYS A 10 -31.61 11.53 -15.79
C LYS A 10 -30.50 10.94 -14.94
N ALA A 11 -29.92 9.79 -15.34
CA ALA A 11 -28.89 9.08 -14.59
C ALA A 11 -27.55 9.84 -14.58
N TYR A 12 -27.18 10.51 -15.67
CA TYR A 12 -25.83 11.10 -15.86
C TYR A 12 -25.85 12.61 -16.21
N GLY A 13 -27.02 13.23 -16.38
CA GLY A 13 -27.18 14.64 -16.69
C GLY A 13 -27.10 15.56 -15.46
N PHE A 14 -26.03 15.44 -14.67
CA PHE A 14 -25.82 16.23 -13.47
C PHE A 14 -25.64 17.71 -13.80
N SER A 15 -26.25 18.58 -13.00
CA SER A 15 -26.04 20.04 -13.05
C SER A 15 -24.80 20.47 -12.25
N GLU A 16 -24.29 19.60 -11.36
CA GLU A 16 -23.12 19.86 -10.52
C GLU A 16 -21.82 19.70 -11.30
N PRO A 17 -20.69 20.28 -10.82
CA PRO A 17 -19.37 20.05 -11.41
C PRO A 17 -19.06 18.56 -11.52
N SER A 18 -18.70 18.14 -12.72
CA SER A 18 -18.53 16.72 -13.06
C SER A 18 -17.46 16.51 -14.12
N ILE A 19 -16.90 15.33 -14.17
CA ILE A 19 -15.96 14.88 -15.22
C ILE A 19 -16.77 14.09 -16.25
N GLN A 20 -16.72 14.49 -17.52
CA GLN A 20 -17.26 13.67 -18.61
C GLN A 20 -16.21 12.61 -18.99
N ILE A 21 -16.57 11.34 -18.86
CA ILE A 21 -15.69 10.21 -19.15
C ILE A 21 -16.02 9.48 -20.45
N GLY A 22 -17.16 9.79 -21.05
CA GLY A 22 -17.60 9.15 -22.30
C GLY A 22 -19.04 9.50 -22.66
N ASN A 23 -19.62 8.72 -23.56
CA ASN A 23 -21.02 8.80 -23.97
C ASN A 23 -21.65 7.39 -23.96
N VAL A 24 -22.90 7.32 -23.55
CA VAL A 24 -23.70 6.09 -23.58
C VAL A 24 -23.81 5.58 -25.02
N LEU A 25 -23.67 4.27 -25.19
CA LEU A 25 -23.89 3.61 -26.47
C LEU A 25 -25.39 3.40 -26.70
N ARG A 26 -25.89 3.93 -27.82
CA ARG A 26 -27.23 3.68 -28.35
C ARG A 26 -27.07 2.88 -29.64
N ASP A 27 -27.60 1.68 -29.69
CA ASP A 27 -27.45 0.76 -30.84
C ASP A 27 -25.98 0.60 -31.30
N GLY A 28 -25.07 0.45 -30.36
CA GLY A 28 -23.63 0.28 -30.59
C GLY A 28 -22.88 1.55 -31.05
N LYS A 29 -23.53 2.72 -31.03
CA LYS A 29 -22.92 4.02 -31.37
C LYS A 29 -22.99 5.00 -30.20
N PRO A 30 -22.00 5.87 -30.00
CA PRO A 30 -22.05 6.87 -28.94
C PRO A 30 -23.15 7.90 -29.21
N GLY A 31 -24.05 8.08 -28.24
CA GLY A 31 -25.08 9.13 -28.29
C GLY A 31 -24.45 10.47 -27.94
N ALA A 32 -24.40 11.40 -28.92
CA ALA A 32 -23.84 12.74 -28.71
C ALA A 32 -24.56 13.53 -27.61
N ASP A 33 -25.83 13.24 -27.41
CA ASP A 33 -26.74 13.83 -26.43
C ASP A 33 -26.76 13.08 -25.07
N LEU A 34 -26.00 11.99 -24.93
CA LEU A 34 -25.99 11.12 -23.76
C LEU A 34 -24.59 11.06 -23.11
N PRO A 35 -24.06 12.17 -22.59
CA PRO A 35 -22.75 12.17 -21.91
C PRO A 35 -22.79 11.36 -20.61
N VAL A 36 -21.76 10.54 -20.37
CA VAL A 36 -21.54 9.89 -19.09
C VAL A 36 -20.65 10.78 -18.23
N ARG A 37 -21.19 11.28 -17.14
CA ARG A 37 -20.52 12.19 -16.22
C ARG A 37 -20.38 11.58 -14.83
N VAL A 38 -19.30 11.94 -14.13
CA VAL A 38 -19.04 11.56 -12.75
C VAL A 38 -18.99 12.84 -11.91
N PRO A 39 -19.87 13.02 -10.92
CA PRO A 39 -19.85 14.21 -10.06
C PRO A 39 -18.55 14.30 -9.27
N LEU A 40 -17.89 15.46 -9.27
CA LEU A 40 -16.62 15.67 -8.55
C LEU A 40 -16.77 15.36 -7.06
N ARG A 41 -17.85 15.79 -6.43
CA ARG A 41 -18.13 15.53 -5.02
C ARG A 41 -18.24 14.05 -4.65
N MET A 42 -18.49 13.17 -5.65
CA MET A 42 -18.59 11.70 -5.44
C MET A 42 -17.26 10.99 -5.67
N MET A 43 -16.21 11.68 -6.10
CA MET A 43 -14.91 11.05 -6.30
C MET A 43 -14.21 10.64 -5.00
N ASN A 44 -14.59 11.22 -3.84
CA ASN A 44 -14.14 10.75 -2.52
C ASN A 44 -14.85 9.48 -2.04
N ARG A 45 -15.84 8.97 -2.81
CA ARG A 45 -16.58 7.71 -2.50
C ARG A 45 -15.91 6.49 -3.11
N HIS A 46 -14.66 6.62 -3.48
CA HIS A 46 -13.81 5.57 -4.03
C HIS A 46 -14.37 4.96 -5.32
N GLY A 47 -13.55 4.15 -5.96
CA GLY A 47 -14.00 3.49 -7.19
C GLY A 47 -13.04 2.42 -7.67
N MET A 48 -13.45 1.77 -8.76
CA MET A 48 -12.69 0.73 -9.43
C MET A 48 -12.76 0.90 -10.93
N ILE A 49 -11.62 0.68 -11.60
CA ILE A 49 -11.51 0.53 -13.05
C ILE A 49 -10.98 -0.86 -13.33
N ALA A 50 -11.82 -1.74 -13.88
CA ALA A 50 -11.42 -3.12 -14.12
C ALA A 50 -11.59 -3.54 -15.58
N GLY A 51 -10.94 -4.65 -15.98
CA GLY A 51 -11.05 -5.23 -17.32
C GLY A 51 -9.80 -5.95 -17.78
N SER A 52 -9.91 -6.74 -18.81
CA SER A 52 -8.78 -7.50 -19.37
C SER A 52 -7.68 -6.59 -19.92
N THR A 53 -6.46 -7.12 -20.08
CA THR A 53 -5.34 -6.36 -20.66
C THR A 53 -5.67 -5.85 -22.05
N GLY A 54 -5.32 -4.59 -22.35
CA GLY A 54 -5.54 -3.97 -23.67
C GLY A 54 -6.97 -3.48 -23.93
N THR A 55 -7.89 -3.51 -22.96
CA THR A 55 -9.27 -3.07 -23.13
C THR A 55 -9.50 -1.57 -22.92
N GLY A 56 -8.54 -0.87 -22.27
CA GLY A 56 -8.62 0.59 -22.12
C GLY A 56 -8.49 1.11 -20.68
N LYS A 57 -8.20 0.26 -19.68
CA LYS A 57 -8.10 0.66 -18.26
C LYS A 57 -7.20 1.87 -18.01
N THR A 58 -5.94 1.80 -18.46
CA THR A 58 -4.96 2.89 -18.27
C THR A 58 -5.44 4.19 -18.90
N ARG A 59 -6.16 4.12 -20.03
CA ARG A 59 -6.73 5.32 -20.68
C ARG A 59 -7.88 5.92 -19.90
N THR A 60 -8.71 5.07 -19.31
CA THR A 60 -9.77 5.52 -18.41
C THR A 60 -9.21 6.15 -17.15
N LEU A 61 -8.18 5.56 -16.54
CA LEU A 61 -7.45 6.16 -15.42
C LEU A 61 -6.90 7.53 -15.80
N GLN A 62 -6.21 7.64 -16.95
CA GLN A 62 -5.63 8.88 -17.46
C GLN A 62 -6.71 9.96 -17.62
N LEU A 63 -7.86 9.61 -18.21
CA LEU A 63 -8.99 10.51 -18.39
C LEU A 63 -9.56 11.04 -17.07
N PHE A 64 -9.69 10.18 -16.04
CA PHE A 64 -10.07 10.61 -14.69
C PHE A 64 -9.06 11.58 -14.09
N ALA A 65 -7.76 11.26 -14.19
CA ALA A 65 -6.68 12.09 -13.66
C ALA A 65 -6.65 13.47 -14.34
N GLU A 66 -6.83 13.53 -15.67
CA GLU A 66 -6.94 14.77 -16.44
C GLU A 66 -8.15 15.62 -15.99
N GLY A 67 -9.31 14.99 -15.88
CA GLY A 67 -10.54 15.66 -15.46
C GLY A 67 -10.44 16.23 -14.05
N LEU A 68 -9.85 15.50 -13.12
CA LEU A 68 -9.56 15.96 -11.76
C LEU A 68 -8.55 17.11 -11.76
N SER A 69 -7.46 16.98 -12.50
CA SER A 69 -6.44 18.03 -12.62
C SER A 69 -7.03 19.34 -13.16
N ARG A 70 -7.84 19.30 -14.23
CA ARG A 70 -8.57 20.49 -14.76
C ARG A 70 -9.50 21.10 -13.73
N ALA A 71 -10.11 20.29 -12.86
CA ALA A 71 -10.96 20.77 -11.78
C ALA A 71 -10.17 21.34 -10.59
N GLY A 72 -8.83 21.42 -10.67
CA GLY A 72 -7.96 21.86 -9.59
C GLY A 72 -7.90 20.86 -8.44
N VAL A 73 -8.05 19.56 -8.72
CA VAL A 73 -7.90 18.46 -7.77
C VAL A 73 -6.60 17.73 -8.09
N PRO A 74 -5.60 17.73 -7.18
CA PRO A 74 -4.40 16.92 -7.36
C PRO A 74 -4.74 15.43 -7.33
N VAL A 75 -3.91 14.64 -8.02
CA VAL A 75 -4.05 13.19 -8.06
C VAL A 75 -2.71 12.54 -7.73
N PHE A 76 -2.77 11.33 -7.19
CA PHE A 76 -1.60 10.48 -6.97
C PHE A 76 -1.78 9.17 -7.72
N LEU A 77 -0.87 8.87 -8.63
CA LEU A 77 -0.91 7.70 -9.50
C LEU A 77 0.25 6.77 -9.13
N ALA A 78 -0.04 5.53 -8.77
CA ALA A 78 0.97 4.48 -8.66
C ALA A 78 1.11 3.79 -10.03
N ASP A 79 2.17 4.08 -10.75
CA ASP A 79 2.42 3.63 -12.12
C ASP A 79 3.41 2.45 -12.12
N VAL A 80 2.87 1.24 -12.22
CA VAL A 80 3.66 0.00 -12.24
C VAL A 80 4.37 -0.21 -13.57
N LYS A 81 3.76 0.24 -14.68
CA LYS A 81 4.25 0.00 -16.05
C LYS A 81 5.12 1.12 -16.59
N GLY A 82 5.02 2.32 -16.03
CA GLY A 82 5.70 3.52 -16.53
C GLY A 82 5.03 4.12 -17.77
N ASP A 83 3.76 3.80 -18.04
CA ASP A 83 3.04 4.25 -19.24
C ASP A 83 2.20 5.52 -19.02
N LEU A 84 2.19 6.09 -17.81
CA LEU A 84 1.48 7.33 -17.47
C LEU A 84 2.36 8.59 -17.58
N ALA A 85 3.66 8.43 -17.81
CA ALA A 85 4.59 9.56 -17.90
C ALA A 85 4.22 10.57 -18.99
N GLY A 86 3.54 10.13 -20.06
CA GLY A 86 3.06 10.98 -21.15
C GLY A 86 2.05 12.05 -20.74
N MET A 87 1.50 12.01 -19.54
CA MET A 87 0.52 13.00 -19.08
C MET A 87 1.08 14.43 -19.03
N CYS A 88 2.40 14.61 -18.97
CA CYS A 88 3.01 15.94 -18.98
C CYS A 88 3.06 16.62 -20.38
N VAL A 89 2.79 15.88 -21.44
CA VAL A 89 2.83 16.41 -22.82
C VAL A 89 1.48 16.26 -23.53
N PRO A 90 1.11 17.17 -24.43
CA PRO A 90 -0.12 17.06 -25.22
C PRO A 90 -0.16 15.77 -26.03
N GLY A 91 -1.34 15.18 -26.12
CA GLY A 91 -1.59 13.99 -26.94
C GLY A 91 -1.47 14.28 -28.44
N PRO A 92 -1.15 13.28 -29.26
CA PRO A 92 -1.11 13.45 -30.70
C PRO A 92 -2.52 13.63 -31.27
N SER A 93 -2.66 14.56 -32.19
CA SER A 93 -3.90 14.74 -32.98
C SER A 93 -3.83 13.90 -34.25
N SER A 94 -4.85 13.09 -34.50
CA SER A 94 -5.05 12.42 -35.78
C SER A 94 -6.48 12.63 -36.29
N GLU A 95 -6.67 12.67 -37.58
CA GLU A 95 -8.01 12.83 -38.20
C GLU A 95 -8.98 11.73 -37.72
N LYS A 96 -8.48 10.50 -37.56
CA LYS A 96 -9.28 9.38 -37.04
C LYS A 96 -9.74 9.64 -35.59
N LEU A 97 -8.87 10.15 -34.73
CA LEU A 97 -9.20 10.46 -33.34
C LEU A 97 -10.19 11.61 -33.25
N ILE A 98 -9.92 12.71 -33.98
CA ILE A 98 -10.79 13.87 -34.03
C ILE A 98 -12.19 13.47 -34.58
N GLY A 99 -12.25 12.69 -35.67
CA GLY A 99 -13.50 12.19 -36.24
C GLY A 99 -14.29 11.32 -35.24
N ARG A 100 -13.61 10.45 -34.48
CA ARG A 100 -14.23 9.63 -33.42
C ARG A 100 -14.85 10.49 -32.32
N GLU A 101 -14.13 11.48 -31.83
CA GLU A 101 -14.59 12.34 -30.74
C GLU A 101 -15.74 13.26 -31.23
N THR A 102 -15.64 13.81 -32.47
CA THR A 102 -16.69 14.60 -33.09
C THR A 102 -17.98 13.80 -33.30
N ALA A 103 -17.87 12.54 -33.75
CA ALA A 103 -19.02 11.65 -33.91
C ALA A 103 -19.77 11.38 -32.59
N ALA A 104 -19.05 11.45 -31.47
CA ALA A 104 -19.61 11.33 -30.12
C ALA A 104 -20.02 12.69 -29.52
N GLY A 105 -20.04 13.77 -30.31
CA GLY A 105 -20.39 15.12 -29.84
C GLY A 105 -19.36 15.76 -28.92
N ARG A 106 -18.09 15.27 -28.96
CA ARG A 106 -17.00 15.79 -28.14
C ARG A 106 -15.96 16.52 -28.98
N THR A 107 -15.29 17.51 -28.38
CA THR A 107 -14.16 18.20 -29.00
C THR A 107 -12.88 17.65 -28.41
N PHE A 108 -11.98 17.15 -29.27
CA PHE A 108 -10.65 16.73 -28.84
C PHE A 108 -9.70 17.92 -28.86
N THR A 109 -9.12 18.23 -27.69
CA THR A 109 -8.09 19.27 -27.54
C THR A 109 -6.86 18.67 -26.89
N PRO A 110 -5.73 18.58 -27.59
CA PRO A 110 -4.47 18.12 -26.98
C PRO A 110 -4.03 19.04 -25.84
N GLU A 111 -3.67 18.46 -24.70
CA GLU A 111 -3.27 19.20 -23.51
C GLU A 111 -2.29 18.40 -22.68
N GLY A 112 -1.25 19.05 -22.12
CA GLY A 112 -0.39 18.49 -21.09
C GLY A 112 -0.80 18.99 -19.71
N PHE A 113 -0.43 18.21 -18.68
CA PHE A 113 -0.78 18.49 -17.29
C PHE A 113 0.45 18.72 -16.44
N PRO A 114 0.36 19.46 -15.32
CA PRO A 114 1.46 19.58 -14.37
C PRO A 114 1.73 18.22 -13.71
N VAL A 115 2.90 17.65 -13.96
CA VAL A 115 3.31 16.34 -13.46
C VAL A 115 4.50 16.47 -12.52
N GLU A 116 4.48 15.72 -11.43
CA GLU A 116 5.61 15.45 -10.55
C GLU A 116 5.95 13.97 -10.56
N PHE A 117 7.22 13.63 -10.80
CA PHE A 117 7.67 12.24 -10.79
C PHE A 117 8.30 11.88 -9.47
N PHE A 118 7.86 10.76 -8.89
CA PHE A 118 8.36 10.20 -7.65
C PHE A 118 8.89 8.78 -7.83
N SER A 119 9.83 8.38 -6.96
CA SER A 119 10.42 7.05 -6.93
C SER A 119 10.70 6.62 -5.48
N LEU A 120 10.57 5.34 -5.16
CA LEU A 120 10.95 4.80 -3.85
C LEU A 120 12.46 4.56 -3.73
N THR A 121 13.15 4.42 -4.85
CA THR A 121 14.61 4.13 -4.89
C THR A 121 15.45 5.34 -5.28
N GLY A 122 14.81 6.40 -5.78
CA GLY A 122 15.48 7.56 -6.35
C GLY A 122 16.06 7.33 -7.76
N SER A 123 15.76 6.19 -8.39
CA SER A 123 16.28 5.87 -9.72
C SER A 123 15.64 6.71 -10.83
N ARG A 124 14.37 7.04 -10.66
CA ARG A 124 13.56 7.76 -11.66
C ARG A 124 12.53 8.66 -10.98
N GLY A 125 12.91 9.91 -10.72
CA GLY A 125 12.06 10.90 -10.04
C GLY A 125 12.58 11.30 -8.67
N THR A 126 11.82 12.16 -8.02
CA THR A 126 12.08 12.60 -6.65
C THR A 126 11.94 11.42 -5.69
N GLN A 127 13.00 11.15 -4.93
CA GLN A 127 12.97 10.05 -3.97
C GLN A 127 12.02 10.35 -2.81
N LEU A 128 11.05 9.48 -2.61
CA LEU A 128 10.18 9.52 -1.45
C LEU A 128 10.82 8.77 -0.28
N ARG A 129 10.80 9.41 0.90
CA ARG A 129 11.29 8.82 2.14
C ARG A 129 10.28 9.01 3.26
N ALA A 130 10.36 8.14 4.24
CA ALA A 130 9.65 8.23 5.51
C ALA A 130 10.60 7.94 6.65
N THR A 131 10.39 8.52 7.82
CA THR A 131 11.15 8.15 9.01
C THR A 131 10.50 7.00 9.75
N VAL A 132 11.29 6.20 10.48
CA VAL A 132 10.78 5.17 11.37
C VAL A 132 9.84 5.79 12.41
N SER A 133 10.18 6.97 12.94
CA SER A 133 9.34 7.73 13.87
C SER A 133 7.95 8.04 13.28
N SER A 134 7.86 8.39 12.00
CA SER A 134 6.59 8.75 11.36
C SER A 134 5.69 7.55 11.07
N PHE A 135 6.26 6.35 10.96
CA PHE A 135 5.49 5.12 10.94
C PHE A 135 4.79 4.86 12.27
N GLY A 136 5.49 5.13 13.34
CA GLY A 136 5.05 4.75 14.67
C GLY A 136 5.05 3.22 14.89
N PRO A 137 4.96 2.77 16.15
CA PRO A 137 5.12 1.37 16.48
C PRO A 137 4.01 0.48 15.93
N VAL A 138 2.76 0.97 15.86
CA VAL A 138 1.60 0.17 15.43
C VAL A 138 1.71 -0.17 13.94
N LEU A 139 1.95 0.83 13.09
CA LEU A 139 2.02 0.63 11.65
C LEU A 139 3.28 -0.14 11.26
N LEU A 140 4.43 0.20 11.87
CA LEU A 140 5.68 -0.52 11.62
C LEU A 140 5.57 -1.99 12.06
N GLY A 141 4.88 -2.27 13.17
CA GLY A 141 4.65 -3.64 13.62
C GLY A 141 3.80 -4.46 12.64
N LYS A 142 2.80 -3.86 12.01
CA LYS A 142 2.02 -4.49 10.94
C LYS A 142 2.88 -4.78 9.71
N VAL A 143 3.73 -3.81 9.30
CA VAL A 143 4.66 -3.97 8.17
C VAL A 143 5.65 -5.10 8.41
N LEU A 144 6.17 -5.23 9.63
CA LEU A 144 7.10 -6.27 10.04
C LEU A 144 6.41 -7.60 10.37
N ASP A 145 5.09 -7.67 10.31
CA ASP A 145 4.29 -8.86 10.65
C ASP A 145 4.64 -9.39 12.05
N LEU A 146 4.49 -8.53 13.07
CA LEU A 146 4.86 -8.82 14.45
C LEU A 146 3.69 -9.43 15.23
N THR A 147 3.99 -10.36 16.12
CA THR A 147 3.04 -10.84 17.13
C THR A 147 2.78 -9.76 18.20
N ASP A 148 1.69 -9.89 18.97
CA ASP A 148 1.31 -8.93 20.02
C ASP A 148 2.45 -8.67 21.02
N THR A 149 3.21 -9.71 21.41
CA THR A 149 4.36 -9.56 22.29
C THR A 149 5.48 -8.73 21.65
N GLN A 150 5.79 -8.99 20.38
CA GLN A 150 6.82 -8.25 19.62
C GLN A 150 6.38 -6.81 19.38
N GLN A 151 5.09 -6.62 19.07
CA GLN A 151 4.46 -5.31 18.93
C GLN A 151 4.57 -4.48 20.21
N SER A 152 4.30 -5.09 21.38
CA SER A 152 4.42 -4.43 22.68
C SER A 152 5.85 -4.01 22.96
N VAL A 153 6.84 -4.84 22.62
CA VAL A 153 8.27 -4.49 22.75
C VAL A 153 8.62 -3.33 21.80
N LEU A 154 8.17 -3.37 20.55
CA LEU A 154 8.40 -2.27 19.61
C LEU A 154 7.80 -0.96 20.14
N ALA A 155 6.56 -0.98 20.65
CA ALA A 155 5.91 0.20 21.24
C ALA A 155 6.69 0.76 22.44
N MET A 156 7.23 -0.11 23.27
CA MET A 156 8.10 0.26 24.39
C MET A 156 9.38 0.97 23.92
N ILE A 157 10.01 0.49 22.85
CA ILE A 157 11.20 1.12 22.25
C ILE A 157 10.88 2.54 21.75
N PHE A 158 9.78 2.71 21.04
CA PHE A 158 9.34 4.03 20.58
C PHE A 158 9.10 4.98 21.78
N LYS A 159 8.40 4.52 22.80
CA LYS A 159 8.18 5.29 24.02
C LYS A 159 9.49 5.70 24.70
N TYR A 160 10.45 4.79 24.80
CA TYR A 160 11.79 5.08 25.32
C TYR A 160 12.49 6.19 24.53
N CYS A 161 12.43 6.11 23.18
CA CYS A 161 13.04 7.11 22.30
C CYS A 161 12.34 8.47 22.43
N ASP A 162 11.01 8.48 22.46
CA ASP A 162 10.22 9.69 22.59
C ASP A 162 10.51 10.44 23.91
N ASP A 163 10.56 9.70 25.04
CA ASP A 163 10.86 10.26 26.36
C ASP A 163 12.26 10.90 26.43
N ARG A 164 13.19 10.39 25.63
CA ARG A 164 14.59 10.88 25.57
C ARG A 164 14.87 11.79 24.38
N LYS A 165 13.84 12.11 23.57
CA LYS A 165 13.95 12.95 22.37
C LYS A 165 14.98 12.41 21.37
N MET A 166 15.06 11.10 21.22
CA MET A 166 15.92 10.42 20.27
C MET A 166 15.12 10.06 19.01
N PRO A 167 15.28 10.77 17.89
CA PRO A 167 14.52 10.50 16.68
C PRO A 167 14.98 9.20 16.02
N LEU A 168 14.03 8.33 15.69
CA LEU A 168 14.26 7.15 14.88
C LEU A 168 14.05 7.52 13.41
N LEU A 169 15.12 7.80 12.67
CA LEU A 169 15.06 8.25 11.29
C LEU A 169 15.01 7.06 10.33
N ASP A 170 15.83 6.05 10.58
CA ASP A 170 15.97 4.87 9.75
C ASP A 170 16.08 3.56 10.59
N PHE A 171 16.38 2.45 9.93
CA PHE A 171 16.53 1.17 10.61
C PHE A 171 17.85 1.03 11.37
N ASP A 172 18.88 1.80 11.03
CA ASP A 172 20.14 1.78 11.79
C ASP A 172 19.92 2.41 13.16
N ASP A 173 19.10 3.45 13.26
CA ASP A 173 18.66 4.01 14.53
C ASP A 173 17.91 3.00 15.39
N LEU A 174 16.89 2.37 14.83
CA LEU A 174 16.11 1.37 15.56
C LEU A 174 16.97 0.18 16.00
N ARG A 175 17.90 -0.26 15.15
CA ARG A 175 18.86 -1.34 15.45
C ARG A 175 19.83 -0.92 16.55
N GLY A 176 20.36 0.31 16.47
CA GLY A 176 21.25 0.88 17.49
C GLY A 176 20.60 0.92 18.86
N VAL A 177 19.36 1.42 18.93
CA VAL A 177 18.58 1.45 20.18
C VAL A 177 18.30 0.05 20.72
N LEU A 178 17.88 -0.89 19.86
CA LEU A 178 17.66 -2.30 20.24
C LEU A 178 18.92 -2.94 20.81
N THR A 179 20.07 -2.70 20.19
CA THR A 179 21.37 -3.22 20.64
C THR A 179 21.75 -2.61 21.97
N TYR A 180 21.70 -1.29 22.11
CA TYR A 180 22.01 -0.59 23.35
C TYR A 180 21.15 -1.08 24.52
N LEU A 181 19.85 -1.15 24.35
CA LEU A 181 18.92 -1.59 25.39
C LEU A 181 19.03 -3.10 25.72
N SER A 182 19.68 -3.87 24.86
CA SER A 182 19.98 -5.29 25.12
C SER A 182 21.27 -5.48 25.92
N SER A 183 22.18 -4.51 25.91
CA SER A 183 23.50 -4.53 26.55
C SER A 183 23.63 -3.46 27.63
N ASP A 184 24.22 -2.34 27.32
CA ASP A 184 24.63 -1.28 28.27
C ASP A 184 23.42 -0.54 28.88
N GLY A 185 22.37 -0.32 28.09
CA GLY A 185 21.11 0.32 28.51
C GLY A 185 20.11 -0.60 29.20
N LYS A 186 20.46 -1.86 29.49
CA LYS A 186 19.53 -2.86 30.04
C LYS A 186 18.87 -2.46 31.36
N GLN A 187 19.55 -1.65 32.16
CA GLN A 187 18.97 -1.14 33.43
C GLN A 187 17.89 -0.10 33.16
N GLU A 188 18.09 0.77 32.19
CA GLU A 188 17.13 1.80 31.82
C GLU A 188 15.82 1.20 31.31
N LEU A 189 15.90 0.03 30.67
CA LEU A 189 14.74 -0.69 30.13
C LEU A 189 13.85 -1.31 31.23
N LYS A 190 14.35 -1.49 32.46
CA LYS A 190 13.55 -2.06 33.57
C LYS A 190 12.34 -1.23 33.91
N GLU A 191 12.42 0.09 33.77
CA GLU A 191 11.32 1.01 34.00
C GLU A 191 10.17 0.83 33.01
N TYR A 192 10.46 0.30 31.81
CA TYR A 192 9.52 0.06 30.72
C TYR A 192 9.06 -1.41 30.64
N GLY A 193 9.47 -2.29 31.55
CA GLY A 193 9.04 -3.70 31.60
C GLY A 193 10.05 -4.71 31.06
N GLY A 194 11.13 -4.27 30.44
CA GLY A 194 12.18 -5.15 29.91
C GLY A 194 11.82 -5.85 28.59
N MET A 195 12.79 -6.49 27.97
CA MET A 195 12.61 -7.30 26.75
C MET A 195 13.50 -8.54 26.76
N SER A 196 13.09 -9.59 26.04
CA SER A 196 13.90 -10.79 25.87
C SER A 196 14.86 -10.64 24.68
N THR A 197 16.05 -11.23 24.78
CA THR A 197 17.03 -11.28 23.69
C THR A 197 16.45 -12.00 22.45
N ALA A 198 15.56 -12.98 22.67
CA ALA A 198 14.88 -13.68 21.58
C ALA A 198 13.97 -12.74 20.78
N THR A 199 13.22 -11.85 21.45
CA THR A 199 12.37 -10.85 20.79
C THR A 199 13.21 -9.86 19.99
N VAL A 200 14.32 -9.35 20.55
CA VAL A 200 15.25 -8.48 19.82
C VAL A 200 15.74 -9.14 18.55
N GLY A 201 16.20 -10.41 18.64
CA GLY A 201 16.65 -11.15 17.47
C GLY A 201 15.57 -11.35 16.39
N VAL A 202 14.28 -11.44 16.77
CA VAL A 202 13.19 -11.49 15.79
C VAL A 202 13.02 -10.13 15.13
N LEU A 203 12.95 -9.04 15.87
CA LEU A 203 12.80 -7.69 15.34
C LEU A 203 13.91 -7.37 14.33
N VAL A 204 15.18 -7.62 14.69
CA VAL A 204 16.32 -7.38 13.79
C VAL A 204 16.22 -8.21 12.51
N ARG A 205 15.85 -9.51 12.59
CA ARG A 205 15.69 -10.34 11.37
C ARG A 205 14.58 -9.82 10.47
N LYS A 206 13.44 -9.39 11.04
CA LYS A 206 12.32 -8.83 10.27
C LYS A 206 12.70 -7.50 9.59
N MET A 207 13.52 -6.68 10.27
CA MET A 207 14.07 -5.45 9.67
C MET A 207 15.00 -5.78 8.49
N VAL A 208 15.94 -6.71 8.67
CA VAL A 208 16.85 -7.16 7.59
C VAL A 208 16.07 -7.73 6.41
N GLU A 209 15.01 -8.50 6.65
CA GLU A 209 14.14 -9.02 5.60
C GLU A 209 13.52 -7.89 4.77
N LEU A 210 13.04 -6.82 5.41
CA LEU A 210 12.46 -5.67 4.74
C LEU A 210 13.53 -4.81 4.02
N GLU A 211 14.73 -4.68 4.60
CA GLU A 211 15.89 -4.03 3.97
C GLU A 211 16.29 -4.73 2.65
N GLN A 212 16.28 -6.06 2.61
CA GLN A 212 16.52 -6.83 1.38
C GLN A 212 15.48 -6.54 0.28
N GLN A 213 14.29 -6.10 0.67
CA GLN A 213 13.26 -5.61 -0.26
C GLN A 213 13.48 -4.14 -0.68
N GLY A 214 14.59 -3.52 -0.28
CA GLY A 214 14.94 -2.14 -0.66
C GLY A 214 14.51 -1.05 0.32
N ALA A 215 13.96 -1.41 1.48
CA ALA A 215 13.47 -0.45 2.48
C ALA A 215 14.58 0.46 3.04
N ALA A 216 15.85 0.03 3.02
CA ALA A 216 16.98 0.87 3.45
C ALA A 216 17.09 2.20 2.68
N LYS A 217 16.61 2.27 1.43
CA LYS A 217 16.56 3.51 0.66
C LYS A 217 15.32 4.35 0.93
N PHE A 218 14.27 3.71 1.42
CA PHE A 218 12.99 4.36 1.69
C PHE A 218 12.97 5.03 3.07
N PHE A 219 13.56 4.40 4.10
CA PHE A 219 13.65 5.01 5.42
C PHE A 219 14.75 6.06 5.47
N GLY A 220 14.46 7.23 6.07
CA GLY A 220 15.39 8.34 6.25
C GLY A 220 14.78 9.71 5.97
N GLU A 221 15.64 10.73 5.93
CA GLU A 221 15.29 12.12 5.66
C GLU A 221 15.86 12.61 4.31
N PRO A 222 15.26 13.67 3.71
CA PRO A 222 14.03 14.34 4.12
C PRO A 222 12.76 13.51 3.92
N GLU A 223 11.90 13.46 4.95
CA GLU A 223 10.61 12.79 4.91
C GLU A 223 9.64 13.53 3.99
N LEU A 224 8.80 12.80 3.24
CA LEU A 224 7.76 13.38 2.42
C LEU A 224 6.73 14.14 3.28
N ASP A 225 6.56 15.42 2.99
CA ASP A 225 5.43 16.19 3.49
C ASP A 225 4.21 15.94 2.61
N THR A 226 3.14 15.39 3.19
CA THR A 226 1.90 15.10 2.45
C THR A 226 1.24 16.34 1.84
N ALA A 227 1.54 17.55 2.36
CA ALA A 227 1.07 18.81 1.79
C ALA A 227 1.63 19.05 0.36
N ASP A 228 2.81 18.53 0.05
CA ASP A 228 3.42 18.66 -1.26
C ASP A 228 2.66 17.87 -2.37
N LEU A 229 1.85 16.89 -1.97
CA LEU A 229 0.99 16.14 -2.90
C LEU A 229 -0.36 16.86 -3.17
N LEU A 230 -0.67 17.92 -2.42
CA LEU A 230 -1.95 18.66 -2.51
C LEU A 230 -1.84 19.94 -3.35
N ARG A 231 -0.78 20.09 -4.15
CA ARG A 231 -0.48 21.31 -4.88
C ARG A 231 -1.32 21.49 -6.14
N THR A 232 -1.51 22.74 -6.50
CA THR A 232 -2.05 23.16 -7.79
C THR A 232 -1.05 24.07 -8.50
N ILE A 233 -1.00 24.00 -9.82
CA ILE A 233 -0.19 24.87 -10.69
C ILE A 233 -1.13 25.44 -11.75
N ASP A 234 -1.17 26.75 -11.90
CA ASP A 234 -2.03 27.47 -12.86
C ASP A 234 -3.52 27.02 -12.80
N GLY A 235 -4.00 26.78 -11.58
CA GLY A 235 -5.38 26.35 -11.34
C GLY A 235 -5.64 24.86 -11.57
N LYS A 236 -4.70 24.10 -12.12
CA LYS A 236 -4.77 22.64 -12.30
C LYS A 236 -4.19 21.91 -11.10
N GLY A 237 -4.80 20.81 -10.70
CA GLY A 237 -4.23 19.90 -9.72
C GLY A 237 -2.98 19.21 -10.27
N VAL A 238 -1.93 19.10 -9.46
CA VAL A 238 -0.71 18.39 -9.86
C VAL A 238 -0.99 16.89 -9.96
N VAL A 239 -0.49 16.27 -11.02
CA VAL A 239 -0.50 14.82 -11.22
C VAL A 239 0.78 14.25 -10.65
N ASN A 240 0.71 13.68 -9.45
CA ASN A 240 1.84 13.06 -8.76
C ASN A 240 1.96 11.61 -9.22
N ILE A 241 3.01 11.27 -9.97
CA ILE A 241 3.23 9.93 -10.52
C ILE A 241 4.35 9.24 -9.75
N LEU A 242 4.02 8.19 -9.00
CA LEU A 242 5.00 7.29 -8.39
C LEU A 242 5.34 6.19 -9.38
N THR A 243 6.55 6.21 -9.90
CA THR A 243 7.08 5.16 -10.78
C THR A 243 7.49 3.95 -9.95
N LEU A 244 6.91 2.80 -10.24
CA LEU A 244 7.15 1.53 -9.56
C LEU A 244 7.88 0.50 -10.43
N ALA A 245 8.28 0.88 -11.65
CA ALA A 245 8.91 -0.02 -12.62
C ALA A 245 10.20 -0.69 -12.09
N ASP A 246 10.92 -0.01 -11.19
CA ASP A 246 12.17 -0.47 -10.57
C ASP A 246 11.97 -1.25 -9.25
N VAL A 247 10.74 -1.41 -8.81
CA VAL A 247 10.39 -2.13 -7.58
C VAL A 247 9.29 -3.19 -7.77
N GLN A 248 9.02 -3.59 -9.01
CA GLN A 248 8.01 -4.63 -9.32
C GLN A 248 8.31 -5.98 -8.65
N ASP A 249 9.58 -6.28 -8.44
CA ASP A 249 10.07 -7.46 -7.72
C ASP A 249 10.08 -7.30 -6.19
N LYS A 250 9.62 -6.15 -5.67
CA LYS A 250 9.66 -5.75 -4.25
C LYS A 250 8.28 -5.35 -3.72
N PRO A 251 7.28 -6.23 -3.76
CA PRO A 251 5.89 -5.87 -3.41
C PRO A 251 5.76 -5.39 -1.96
N ARG A 252 6.58 -5.89 -1.04
CA ARG A 252 6.57 -5.46 0.38
C ARG A 252 7.01 -4.02 0.54
N LEU A 253 7.98 -3.53 -0.25
CA LEU A 253 8.40 -2.13 -0.20
C LEU A 253 7.25 -1.21 -0.64
N TYR A 254 6.58 -1.55 -1.74
CA TYR A 254 5.44 -0.79 -2.22
C TYR A 254 4.28 -0.79 -1.21
N SER A 255 3.92 -1.95 -0.67
CA SER A 255 2.88 -2.06 0.36
C SER A 255 3.23 -1.26 1.62
N THR A 256 4.50 -1.30 2.05
CA THR A 256 5.00 -0.51 3.19
C THR A 256 4.82 0.98 2.98
N PHE A 257 5.26 1.48 1.82
CA PHE A 257 5.08 2.88 1.45
C PHE A 257 3.60 3.27 1.45
N LEU A 258 2.75 2.45 0.86
CA LEU A 258 1.33 2.73 0.73
C LEU A 258 0.62 2.80 2.09
N MET A 259 0.92 1.85 2.98
CA MET A 259 0.41 1.86 4.35
C MET A 259 0.79 3.15 5.06
N TRP A 260 2.05 3.56 4.95
CA TRP A 260 2.51 4.80 5.54
C TRP A 260 1.80 6.02 4.94
N LEU A 261 1.76 6.14 3.61
CA LEU A 261 1.19 7.29 2.93
C LEU A 261 -0.30 7.47 3.26
N LEU A 262 -1.09 6.41 3.15
CA LEU A 262 -2.51 6.43 3.50
C LEU A 262 -2.70 6.73 4.99
N GLY A 263 -1.87 6.16 5.86
CA GLY A 263 -1.86 6.45 7.29
C GLY A 263 -1.58 7.93 7.58
N GLN A 264 -0.57 8.53 6.93
CA GLN A 264 -0.26 9.95 7.08
C GLN A 264 -1.46 10.84 6.73
N PHE A 265 -2.11 10.57 5.60
CA PHE A 265 -3.31 11.31 5.21
C PHE A 265 -4.47 11.11 6.17
N TYR A 266 -4.66 9.90 6.66
CA TYR A 266 -5.71 9.62 7.64
C TYR A 266 -5.49 10.37 8.96
N TYR A 267 -4.27 10.36 9.51
CA TYR A 267 -3.97 10.96 10.81
C TYR A 267 -3.76 12.48 10.75
N LYS A 268 -3.10 12.99 9.70
CA LYS A 268 -2.72 14.41 9.60
C LYS A 268 -3.79 15.29 8.96
N SER A 269 -4.68 14.73 8.11
CA SER A 269 -5.69 15.54 7.43
C SER A 269 -6.88 15.85 8.35
N PRO A 270 -7.36 17.11 8.36
CA PRO A 270 -8.58 17.44 9.06
C PRO A 270 -9.81 16.82 8.39
N GLU A 271 -10.85 16.55 9.16
CA GLU A 271 -12.14 16.17 8.62
C GLU A 271 -12.81 17.33 7.89
N VAL A 272 -13.37 17.06 6.71
CA VAL A 272 -13.98 18.07 5.85
C VAL A 272 -15.42 17.75 5.48
N GLY A 273 -15.94 16.60 5.91
CA GLY A 273 -17.28 16.14 5.56
C GLY A 273 -17.43 15.78 4.08
N ASP A 274 -18.47 16.26 3.43
CA ASP A 274 -18.75 16.04 2.01
C ASP A 274 -18.42 17.33 1.20
N PRO A 275 -17.19 17.57 0.78
CA PRO A 275 -16.79 18.74 0.01
C PRO A 275 -17.31 18.65 -1.44
N ASP A 276 -17.44 19.81 -2.13
CA ASP A 276 -17.88 19.87 -3.52
C ASP A 276 -16.92 19.18 -4.51
N LYS A 277 -15.66 19.07 -4.14
CA LYS A 277 -14.63 18.30 -4.85
C LYS A 277 -13.64 17.68 -3.86
N PRO A 278 -13.02 16.54 -4.19
CA PRO A 278 -12.02 15.95 -3.31
C PRO A 278 -10.77 16.83 -3.16
N LYS A 279 -10.04 16.64 -2.06
CA LYS A 279 -8.72 17.27 -1.84
C LYS A 279 -7.61 16.56 -2.60
N LEU A 280 -7.74 15.25 -2.76
CA LEU A 280 -6.80 14.37 -3.46
C LEU A 280 -7.54 13.10 -3.89
N VAL A 281 -7.15 12.54 -5.03
CA VAL A 281 -7.60 11.21 -5.44
C VAL A 281 -6.39 10.33 -5.74
N PHE A 282 -6.33 9.17 -5.09
CA PHE A 282 -5.35 8.12 -5.34
C PHE A 282 -5.86 7.16 -6.43
N PHE A 283 -4.96 6.77 -7.32
CA PHE A 283 -5.18 5.70 -8.29
C PHE A 283 -4.05 4.67 -8.15
N PHE A 284 -4.41 3.44 -7.84
CA PHE A 284 -3.48 2.33 -7.67
C PHE A 284 -3.62 1.37 -8.84
N ASP A 285 -2.70 1.48 -9.81
CA ASP A 285 -2.66 0.56 -10.95
C ASP A 285 -2.15 -0.82 -10.51
N GLU A 286 -2.60 -1.87 -11.22
CA GLU A 286 -2.33 -3.28 -10.92
C GLU A 286 -2.58 -3.61 -9.43
N ALA A 287 -3.76 -3.22 -8.93
CA ALA A 287 -4.11 -3.33 -7.51
C ALA A 287 -3.98 -4.75 -6.94
N HIS A 288 -3.99 -5.78 -7.78
CA HIS A 288 -3.73 -7.15 -7.36
C HIS A 288 -2.37 -7.30 -6.65
N GLN A 289 -1.37 -6.49 -6.98
CA GLN A 289 -0.06 -6.51 -6.29
C GLN A 289 -0.14 -6.05 -4.83
N LEU A 290 -1.19 -5.31 -4.46
CA LEU A 290 -1.40 -4.88 -3.07
C LEU A 290 -2.04 -5.97 -2.22
N PHE A 291 -2.78 -6.89 -2.83
CA PHE A 291 -3.60 -7.88 -2.13
C PHE A 291 -3.06 -9.30 -2.23
N SER A 292 -2.36 -9.69 -3.31
CA SER A 292 -1.96 -11.08 -3.58
C SER A 292 -0.97 -11.66 -2.56
N ASP A 293 -0.03 -10.84 -2.06
CA ASP A 293 0.98 -11.24 -1.08
C ASP A 293 0.87 -10.43 0.23
N ALA A 294 -0.29 -9.80 0.44
CA ALA A 294 -0.53 -8.95 1.58
C ALA A 294 -0.75 -9.77 2.86
N SER A 295 -0.20 -9.30 3.98
CA SER A 295 -0.61 -9.81 5.29
C SER A 295 -2.07 -9.42 5.57
N SER A 296 -2.79 -10.22 6.38
CA SER A 296 -4.14 -9.86 6.82
C SER A 296 -4.17 -8.47 7.47
N ALA A 297 -3.14 -8.13 8.24
CA ALA A 297 -3.00 -6.82 8.87
C ALA A 297 -2.88 -5.65 7.88
N LEU A 298 -2.30 -5.89 6.68
CA LEU A 298 -2.25 -4.88 5.61
C LEU A 298 -3.64 -4.71 4.97
N VAL A 299 -4.31 -5.80 4.65
CA VAL A 299 -5.66 -5.76 4.05
C VAL A 299 -6.64 -5.04 4.98
N GLU A 300 -6.66 -5.41 6.27
CA GLU A 300 -7.47 -4.74 7.30
C GLU A 300 -7.15 -3.23 7.40
N HIS A 301 -5.87 -2.86 7.28
CA HIS A 301 -5.48 -1.44 7.32
C HIS A 301 -6.00 -0.69 6.08
N ILE A 302 -5.85 -1.27 4.88
CA ILE A 302 -6.38 -0.67 3.63
C ILE A 302 -7.90 -0.52 3.72
N GLU A 303 -8.62 -1.54 4.19
CA GLU A 303 -10.07 -1.50 4.40
C GLU A 303 -10.45 -0.37 5.36
N GLN A 304 -9.83 -0.34 6.54
CA GLN A 304 -10.08 0.69 7.56
C GLN A 304 -9.82 2.10 7.01
N VAL A 305 -8.69 2.30 6.33
CA VAL A 305 -8.35 3.59 5.75
C VAL A 305 -9.32 3.94 4.62
N ALA A 306 -9.62 3.04 3.71
CA ALA A 306 -10.58 3.29 2.63
C ALA A 306 -11.95 3.72 3.17
N ARG A 307 -12.42 3.09 4.27
CA ARG A 307 -13.68 3.48 4.91
C ARG A 307 -13.64 4.88 5.53
N LEU A 308 -12.53 5.28 6.13
CA LEU A 308 -12.42 6.47 6.96
C LEU A 308 -11.86 7.70 6.23
N ILE A 309 -10.97 7.51 5.25
CA ILE A 309 -10.26 8.59 4.57
C ILE A 309 -11.20 9.48 3.72
N ARG A 310 -12.38 8.95 3.39
CA ARG A 310 -13.44 9.70 2.75
C ARG A 310 -13.81 10.96 3.52
N SER A 311 -13.92 10.90 4.86
CA SER A 311 -14.23 12.05 5.71
C SER A 311 -13.17 13.15 5.64
N LYS A 312 -11.96 12.81 5.16
CA LYS A 312 -10.85 13.74 4.90
C LYS A 312 -10.91 14.37 3.49
N GLY A 313 -11.94 14.03 2.70
CA GLY A 313 -12.09 14.50 1.32
C GLY A 313 -11.17 13.79 0.33
N ILE A 314 -10.73 12.57 0.61
CA ILE A 314 -9.78 11.83 -0.22
C ILE A 314 -10.47 10.64 -0.87
N GLY A 315 -10.30 10.50 -2.20
CA GLY A 315 -10.75 9.36 -2.98
C GLY A 315 -9.65 8.32 -3.20
N VAL A 316 -10.06 7.06 -3.37
CA VAL A 316 -9.15 5.95 -3.71
C VAL A 316 -9.78 5.15 -4.83
N PHE A 317 -9.03 4.94 -5.91
CA PHE A 317 -9.45 4.13 -7.04
C PHE A 317 -8.45 2.99 -7.27
N PHE A 318 -8.96 1.78 -7.36
CA PHE A 318 -8.18 0.61 -7.69
C PHE A 318 -8.35 0.25 -9.16
N ILE A 319 -7.23 0.01 -9.84
CA ILE A 319 -7.21 -0.42 -11.24
C ILE A 319 -6.70 -1.86 -11.29
N THR A 320 -7.49 -2.77 -11.84
CA THR A 320 -7.16 -4.20 -11.83
C THR A 320 -7.73 -4.93 -13.03
N GLN A 321 -7.38 -6.21 -13.19
CA GLN A 321 -7.90 -7.03 -14.28
C GLN A 321 -9.29 -7.59 -13.95
N THR A 322 -9.53 -7.94 -12.71
CA THR A 322 -10.82 -8.44 -12.25
C THR A 322 -11.20 -7.88 -10.87
N PRO A 323 -12.49 -7.66 -10.56
CA PRO A 323 -12.91 -7.23 -9.22
C PRO A 323 -12.47 -8.16 -8.09
N LYS A 324 -12.26 -9.45 -8.37
CA LYS A 324 -11.79 -10.44 -7.39
C LYS A 324 -10.37 -10.25 -6.90
N ASP A 325 -9.58 -9.44 -7.59
CA ASP A 325 -8.23 -9.11 -7.18
C ASP A 325 -8.20 -8.16 -5.99
N VAL A 326 -9.35 -7.55 -5.68
CA VAL A 326 -9.55 -6.67 -4.54
C VAL A 326 -10.35 -7.43 -3.48
N ASP A 327 -9.96 -7.28 -2.22
CA ASP A 327 -10.65 -7.88 -1.09
C ASP A 327 -12.14 -7.48 -1.05
N GLU A 328 -13.04 -8.38 -0.64
CA GLU A 328 -14.49 -8.15 -0.68
C GLU A 328 -14.92 -6.96 0.20
N ASP A 329 -14.30 -6.79 1.37
CA ASP A 329 -14.62 -5.70 2.31
C ASP A 329 -14.15 -4.35 1.76
N VAL A 330 -13.01 -4.31 1.05
CA VAL A 330 -12.55 -3.13 0.31
C VAL A 330 -13.47 -2.87 -0.88
N LEU A 331 -13.80 -3.90 -1.67
CA LEU A 331 -14.68 -3.81 -2.85
C LEU A 331 -16.05 -3.20 -2.51
N ALA A 332 -16.58 -3.50 -1.32
CA ALA A 332 -17.84 -2.96 -0.81
C ALA A 332 -17.81 -1.43 -0.60
N GLN A 333 -16.62 -0.83 -0.46
CA GLN A 333 -16.45 0.63 -0.32
C GLN A 333 -16.35 1.37 -1.67
N LEU A 334 -16.21 0.64 -2.79
CA LEU A 334 -15.95 1.20 -4.11
C LEU A 334 -17.27 1.51 -4.84
N GLY A 335 -17.78 2.73 -4.64
CA GLY A 335 -19.09 3.14 -5.17
C GLY A 335 -19.10 3.49 -6.66
N ASN A 336 -17.97 3.93 -7.24
CA ASN A 336 -17.85 4.25 -8.65
C ASN A 336 -17.20 3.10 -9.40
N ARG A 337 -17.82 2.58 -10.44
CA ARG A 337 -17.32 1.39 -11.16
C ARG A 337 -17.29 1.61 -12.65
N VAL A 338 -16.13 1.36 -13.25
CA VAL A 338 -15.91 1.30 -14.69
C VAL A 338 -15.32 -0.05 -15.03
N GLN A 339 -16.06 -0.86 -15.77
CA GLN A 339 -15.66 -2.21 -16.13
C GLN A 339 -15.53 -2.31 -17.65
N HIS A 340 -14.29 -2.46 -18.09
CA HIS A 340 -14.00 -2.79 -19.49
C HIS A 340 -14.26 -4.27 -19.76
N ALA A 341 -14.17 -4.67 -21.04
CA ALA A 341 -14.41 -6.02 -21.48
C ALA A 341 -13.68 -7.08 -20.63
N VAL A 342 -14.40 -8.14 -20.31
CA VAL A 342 -13.86 -9.35 -19.69
C VAL A 342 -13.76 -10.44 -20.76
N ARG A 343 -12.58 -11.05 -20.87
CA ARG A 343 -12.36 -12.17 -21.78
C ARG A 343 -12.42 -13.47 -21.01
N ALA A 344 -13.41 -14.30 -21.28
CA ALA A 344 -13.62 -15.57 -20.60
C ALA A 344 -13.25 -16.73 -21.55
N PHE A 345 -12.06 -17.31 -21.37
CA PHE A 345 -11.57 -18.43 -22.17
C PHE A 345 -11.67 -19.78 -21.43
N THR A 346 -11.79 -19.75 -20.10
CA THR A 346 -11.83 -20.94 -19.26
C THR A 346 -13.10 -20.99 -18.41
N PRO A 347 -13.51 -22.17 -17.88
CA PRO A 347 -14.61 -22.25 -16.92
C PRO A 347 -14.40 -21.37 -15.67
N LYS A 348 -13.15 -21.15 -15.26
CA LYS A 348 -12.80 -20.23 -14.16
C LYS A 348 -13.12 -18.78 -14.54
N ASP A 349 -12.81 -18.39 -15.79
CA ASP A 349 -13.11 -17.04 -16.28
C ASP A 349 -14.61 -16.82 -16.40
N ALA A 350 -15.39 -17.81 -16.83
CA ALA A 350 -16.84 -17.74 -16.87
C ALA A 350 -17.45 -17.56 -15.46
N LYS A 351 -16.89 -18.22 -14.45
CA LYS A 351 -17.29 -18.00 -13.05
C LYS A 351 -16.94 -16.57 -12.58
N ASN A 352 -15.78 -16.06 -12.97
CA ASN A 352 -15.32 -14.72 -12.66
C ASN A 352 -16.22 -13.66 -13.34
N LEU A 353 -16.60 -13.89 -14.59
CA LEU A 353 -17.51 -13.03 -15.33
C LEU A 353 -18.85 -12.88 -14.60
N ARG A 354 -19.50 -13.98 -14.20
CA ARG A 354 -20.76 -13.93 -13.43
C ARG A 354 -20.61 -13.22 -12.11
N ALA A 355 -19.51 -13.48 -11.39
CA ALA A 355 -19.24 -12.78 -10.14
C ALA A 355 -18.98 -11.28 -10.35
N THR A 356 -18.39 -10.88 -11.49
CA THR A 356 -18.26 -9.47 -11.87
C THR A 356 -19.63 -8.87 -12.17
N ALA A 357 -20.45 -9.55 -12.99
CA ALA A 357 -21.79 -9.08 -13.35
C ALA A 357 -22.68 -8.86 -12.13
N SER A 358 -22.63 -9.77 -11.15
CA SER A 358 -23.44 -9.67 -9.91
C SER A 358 -23.04 -8.48 -9.01
N THR A 359 -21.92 -7.81 -9.29
CA THR A 359 -21.53 -6.58 -8.54
C THR A 359 -22.16 -5.31 -9.09
N PHE A 360 -22.89 -5.38 -10.20
CA PHE A 360 -23.59 -4.25 -10.80
C PHE A 360 -25.07 -4.27 -10.42
N PRO A 361 -25.74 -3.10 -10.33
CA PRO A 361 -27.18 -3.02 -10.20
C PRO A 361 -27.92 -3.71 -11.36
N GLU A 362 -29.09 -4.27 -11.10
CA GLU A 362 -29.98 -4.75 -12.15
C GLU A 362 -30.38 -3.60 -13.08
N SER A 363 -30.51 -3.89 -14.39
CA SER A 363 -30.82 -2.90 -15.41
C SER A 363 -31.86 -3.46 -16.39
N ASP A 364 -32.90 -2.66 -16.66
CA ASP A 364 -33.89 -2.98 -17.69
C ASP A 364 -33.38 -2.74 -19.13
N HIS A 365 -32.22 -2.08 -19.28
CA HIS A 365 -31.68 -1.64 -20.55
C HIS A 365 -30.39 -2.34 -20.98
N VAL A 366 -29.71 -3.02 -20.06
CA VAL A 366 -28.40 -3.63 -20.29
C VAL A 366 -28.37 -5.01 -19.66
N ASP A 367 -28.18 -6.05 -20.48
CA ASP A 367 -27.75 -7.35 -19.98
C ASP A 367 -26.24 -7.25 -19.65
N VAL A 368 -25.94 -7.30 -18.36
CA VAL A 368 -24.59 -7.06 -17.85
C VAL A 368 -23.62 -8.17 -18.26
N GLU A 369 -24.03 -9.44 -18.27
CA GLU A 369 -23.16 -10.57 -18.67
C GLU A 369 -22.84 -10.52 -20.16
N GLU A 370 -23.85 -10.26 -21.01
CA GLU A 370 -23.67 -10.11 -22.45
C GLU A 370 -22.79 -8.88 -22.76
N ALA A 371 -23.09 -7.74 -22.13
CA ALA A 371 -22.33 -6.51 -22.32
C ALA A 371 -20.83 -6.72 -21.99
N LEU A 372 -20.49 -7.32 -20.86
CA LEU A 372 -19.11 -7.53 -20.42
C LEU A 372 -18.27 -8.34 -21.43
N THR A 373 -18.89 -9.20 -22.20
CA THR A 373 -18.21 -10.03 -23.22
C THR A 373 -18.17 -9.38 -24.60
N SER A 374 -19.13 -8.51 -24.92
CA SER A 374 -19.30 -7.88 -26.23
C SER A 374 -18.64 -6.52 -26.37
N LEU A 375 -18.26 -5.84 -25.25
CA LEU A 375 -17.59 -4.55 -25.27
C LEU A 375 -16.33 -4.54 -26.13
N GLY A 376 -16.20 -3.51 -26.96
CA GLY A 376 -15.01 -3.22 -27.76
C GLY A 376 -13.89 -2.54 -26.94
N THR A 377 -12.72 -2.38 -27.57
CA THR A 377 -11.61 -1.61 -26.96
C THR A 377 -12.01 -0.15 -26.79
N GLY A 378 -11.87 0.38 -25.60
CA GLY A 378 -12.26 1.74 -25.24
C GLY A 378 -13.77 1.89 -24.99
N GLU A 379 -14.48 0.78 -24.81
CA GLU A 379 -15.84 0.75 -24.28
C GLU A 379 -15.84 0.19 -22.86
N ALA A 380 -16.83 0.59 -22.08
CA ALA A 380 -16.96 0.14 -20.70
C ALA A 380 -18.41 0.10 -20.24
N LEU A 381 -18.67 -0.81 -19.30
CA LEU A 381 -19.86 -0.81 -18.47
C LEU A 381 -19.63 0.13 -17.28
N ILE A 382 -20.55 1.05 -17.02
CA ILE A 382 -20.34 2.11 -16.03
C ILE A 382 -21.55 2.21 -15.10
N THR A 383 -21.28 2.32 -13.81
CA THR A 383 -22.18 2.83 -12.80
C THR A 383 -21.40 3.73 -11.86
N VAL A 384 -21.94 4.90 -11.54
CA VAL A 384 -21.32 5.87 -10.64
C VAL A 384 -22.33 6.34 -9.61
N LEU A 385 -21.86 6.96 -8.56
CA LEU A 385 -22.77 7.54 -7.58
C LEU A 385 -23.29 8.91 -8.07
N ASN A 386 -24.62 9.07 -8.03
CA ASN A 386 -25.24 10.37 -8.25
C ASN A 386 -24.96 11.29 -7.04
N PRO A 387 -25.29 12.61 -7.12
CA PRO A 387 -25.06 13.55 -6.02
C PRO A 387 -25.69 13.18 -4.67
N LYS A 388 -26.67 12.26 -4.65
CA LYS A 388 -27.29 11.73 -3.42
C LYS A 388 -26.60 10.46 -2.90
N GLY A 389 -25.53 10.00 -3.57
CA GLY A 389 -24.81 8.76 -3.18
C GLY A 389 -25.53 7.47 -3.62
N ILE A 390 -26.47 7.53 -4.54
CA ILE A 390 -27.18 6.36 -5.08
C ILE A 390 -26.53 5.96 -6.41
N PRO A 391 -26.26 4.65 -6.64
CA PRO A 391 -25.75 4.18 -7.91
C PRO A 391 -26.67 4.59 -9.10
N THR A 392 -26.06 5.03 -10.20
CA THR A 392 -26.78 5.34 -11.44
C THR A 392 -27.20 4.07 -12.16
N ALA A 393 -28.15 4.19 -13.10
CA ALA A 393 -28.45 3.13 -14.03
C ALA A 393 -27.17 2.67 -14.75
N VAL A 394 -27.01 1.36 -14.93
CA VAL A 394 -25.85 0.76 -15.60
C VAL A 394 -25.88 1.14 -17.08
N ALA A 395 -24.79 1.72 -17.58
CA ALA A 395 -24.64 2.14 -18.96
C ALA A 395 -23.48 1.45 -19.65
N THR A 396 -23.67 0.99 -20.89
CA THR A 396 -22.57 0.74 -21.81
C THR A 396 -22.16 2.07 -22.45
N ALA A 397 -20.86 2.38 -22.43
CA ALA A 397 -20.39 3.69 -22.91
C ALA A 397 -19.09 3.57 -23.71
N GLN A 398 -18.95 4.44 -24.71
CA GLN A 398 -17.67 4.71 -25.35
C GLN A 398 -16.90 5.73 -24.51
N ILE A 399 -15.73 5.32 -24.02
CA ILE A 399 -14.83 6.18 -23.26
C ILE A 399 -14.21 7.25 -24.16
N ALA A 400 -14.12 8.48 -23.67
CA ALA A 400 -13.48 9.60 -24.36
C ALA A 400 -11.96 9.37 -24.51
N ALA A 401 -11.37 10.07 -25.46
CA ALA A 401 -9.92 10.06 -25.59
C ALA A 401 -9.27 10.97 -24.57
N PRO A 402 -8.20 10.54 -23.88
CA PRO A 402 -7.36 11.41 -23.08
C PRO A 402 -6.75 12.54 -23.93
N SER A 403 -6.64 13.74 -23.37
CA SER A 403 -6.04 14.90 -24.02
C SER A 403 -4.52 14.89 -24.02
N SER A 404 -3.91 14.25 -23.02
CA SER A 404 -2.46 14.09 -22.90
C SER A 404 -1.96 12.89 -23.71
N SER A 405 -0.63 12.80 -23.87
CA SER A 405 -0.03 11.69 -24.60
C SER A 405 -0.29 10.37 -23.90
N MET A 406 -0.66 9.39 -24.71
CA MET A 406 -0.87 8.01 -24.29
C MET A 406 0.42 7.15 -24.42
N SER A 407 1.52 7.75 -24.76
CA SER A 407 2.81 7.09 -24.91
C SER A 407 3.74 7.48 -23.77
N THR A 408 4.76 6.69 -23.51
CA THR A 408 5.87 7.09 -22.66
C THR A 408 6.57 8.31 -23.26
N ILE A 409 7.24 9.10 -22.43
CA ILE A 409 8.13 10.19 -22.84
C ILE A 409 9.56 9.69 -22.91
N ASP A 410 10.40 10.40 -23.67
CA ASP A 410 11.84 10.12 -23.70
C ASP A 410 12.54 10.61 -22.42
N ASP A 411 13.78 10.17 -22.23
CA ASP A 411 14.56 10.51 -21.03
C ASP A 411 14.87 12.00 -20.96
N ALA A 412 15.01 12.71 -22.08
CA ALA A 412 15.30 14.15 -22.11
C ALA A 412 14.10 14.94 -21.57
N GLU A 413 12.90 14.63 -22.02
CA GLU A 413 11.65 15.23 -21.52
C GLU A 413 11.42 14.88 -20.04
N TYR A 414 11.69 13.63 -19.66
CA TYR A 414 11.60 13.19 -18.27
C TYR A 414 12.51 14.02 -17.35
N GLN A 415 13.77 14.18 -17.74
CA GLN A 415 14.75 15.00 -16.99
C GLN A 415 14.37 16.49 -16.98
N ARG A 416 13.78 17.00 -18.07
CA ARG A 416 13.28 18.38 -18.13
C ARG A 416 12.22 18.65 -17.06
N VAL A 417 11.27 17.74 -16.91
CA VAL A 417 10.19 17.85 -15.90
C VAL A 417 10.79 17.81 -14.49
N ILE A 418 11.69 16.86 -14.20
CA ILE A 418 12.34 16.76 -12.89
C ILE A 418 13.16 18.02 -12.57
N ALA A 419 13.94 18.52 -13.52
CA ALA A 419 14.78 19.71 -13.32
C ALA A 419 13.95 20.99 -13.05
N ALA A 420 12.76 21.08 -13.61
CA ALA A 420 11.81 22.17 -13.36
C ALA A 420 11.10 22.05 -12.00
N SER A 421 11.11 20.89 -11.39
CA SER A 421 10.35 20.62 -10.16
C SER A 421 10.97 21.32 -8.94
N ALA A 422 10.16 22.09 -8.24
CA ALA A 422 10.51 22.64 -6.93
C ALA A 422 10.58 21.54 -5.85
N ILE A 423 9.78 20.48 -6.02
CA ILE A 423 9.73 19.33 -5.11
C ILE A 423 11.01 18.50 -5.23
N ALA A 424 11.49 18.25 -6.45
CA ALA A 424 12.75 17.54 -6.66
C ALA A 424 13.91 18.27 -5.95
N LYS A 425 13.96 19.60 -6.02
CA LYS A 425 14.96 20.41 -5.31
C LYS A 425 14.83 20.30 -3.79
N LYS A 426 13.60 20.36 -3.26
CA LYS A 426 13.33 20.23 -1.81
C LYS A 426 13.86 18.90 -1.26
N TYR A 427 13.63 17.80 -1.97
CA TYR A 427 13.95 16.44 -1.49
C TYR A 427 15.32 15.91 -1.94
N SER A 428 16.05 16.63 -2.80
CA SER A 428 17.40 16.23 -3.24
C SER A 428 18.49 16.56 -2.22
N THR A 429 18.25 17.50 -1.30
CA THR A 429 19.23 17.92 -0.30
C THR A 429 19.09 17.03 0.93
N PRO A 430 20.12 16.22 1.27
CA PRO A 430 20.10 15.45 2.49
C PRO A 430 19.99 16.37 3.72
N ILE A 431 19.17 15.96 4.68
CA ILE A 431 19.11 16.59 6.00
C ILE A 431 19.92 15.69 6.93
N ASN A 432 20.92 16.25 7.59
CA ASN A 432 21.71 15.55 8.60
C ASN A 432 21.28 16.08 9.97
N ARG A 433 20.26 15.44 10.56
CA ARG A 433 19.80 15.71 11.92
C ARG A 433 20.34 14.60 12.83
N GLU A 434 20.80 14.97 14.03
CA GLU A 434 21.28 14.00 15.01
C GLU A 434 20.23 12.94 15.29
N SER A 435 20.58 11.70 15.03
CA SER A 435 19.70 10.54 15.12
C SER A 435 19.84 9.80 16.46
N ALA A 436 18.93 8.87 16.74
CA ALA A 436 18.99 8.06 17.94
C ALA A 436 20.30 7.25 18.05
N HIS A 437 20.80 6.74 16.94
CA HIS A 437 22.07 6.02 16.89
C HIS A 437 23.25 6.92 17.26
N GLU A 438 23.35 8.10 16.69
CA GLU A 438 24.43 9.06 16.96
C GLU A 438 24.40 9.56 18.42
N ILE A 439 23.19 9.83 18.97
CA ILE A 439 23.03 10.21 20.37
C ILE A 439 23.55 9.11 21.31
N LEU A 440 23.23 7.84 21.00
CA LEU A 440 23.70 6.71 21.81
C LEU A 440 25.20 6.47 21.67
N GLN A 441 25.77 6.64 20.47
CA GLN A 441 27.23 6.55 20.28
C GLN A 441 27.97 7.57 21.14
N LYS A 442 27.57 8.85 21.10
CA LYS A 442 28.16 9.90 21.95
C LYS A 442 28.04 9.58 23.45
N LYS A 443 26.89 9.00 23.86
CA LYS A 443 26.69 8.61 25.26
C LYS A 443 27.66 7.49 25.69
N LEU A 444 27.91 6.52 24.81
CA LEU A 444 28.85 5.44 25.08
C LEU A 444 30.29 5.95 25.10
N GLU A 445 30.69 6.82 24.16
CA GLU A 445 32.02 7.43 24.13
C GLU A 445 32.29 8.24 25.40
N ALA A 446 31.35 9.10 25.83
CA ALA A 446 31.48 9.85 27.08
C ALA A 446 31.63 8.95 28.31
N SER A 447 30.91 7.81 28.33
CA SER A 447 31.05 6.85 29.45
C SER A 447 32.37 6.09 29.45
N THR A 448 33.06 5.95 28.34
CA THR A 448 34.39 5.37 28.26
C THR A 448 35.49 6.38 28.62
N GLU A 449 35.35 7.65 28.27
CA GLU A 449 36.27 8.72 28.66
C GLU A 449 36.29 8.93 30.18
N ASP A 450 35.10 8.89 30.85
CA ASP A 450 35.02 8.98 32.32
C ASP A 450 35.72 7.80 33.03
N VAL A 451 35.89 6.63 32.38
CA VAL A 451 36.61 5.48 32.94
C VAL A 451 38.12 5.61 32.77
N ASP A 452 38.58 6.27 31.69
CA ASP A 452 40.00 6.50 31.45
C ASP A 452 40.57 7.67 32.30
N GLU A 453 39.71 8.63 32.74
CA GLU A 453 40.11 9.73 33.62
C GLU A 453 40.30 9.30 35.11
N PHE A 454 39.72 8.17 35.51
CA PHE A 454 40.08 7.47 36.77
C PHE A 454 41.31 6.62 36.53
N GLY A 455 42.45 7.30 36.36
CA GLY A 455 43.74 6.70 36.17
C GLY A 455 44.02 5.61 37.20
N TRP A 456 44.40 4.45 36.69
CA TRP A 456 45.09 3.45 37.49
C TRP A 456 46.35 4.11 38.04
N GLN A 457 46.34 4.49 39.35
CA GLN A 457 47.58 4.65 40.07
C GLN A 457 48.21 3.27 40.12
N GLU A 458 49.28 3.07 39.32
CA GLU A 458 50.18 1.95 39.49
C GLU A 458 50.77 2.07 40.90
N GLU A 459 50.16 1.42 41.88
CA GLU A 459 50.88 1.00 43.07
C GLU A 459 51.91 -0.03 42.59
N SER A 460 53.14 0.45 42.49
CA SER A 460 54.32 -0.39 42.32
C SER A 460 54.57 -1.18 43.61
N ASP A 461 53.83 -2.27 43.80
CA ASP A 461 54.22 -3.30 44.74
C ASP A 461 55.26 -4.22 44.04
N ASP A 462 56.53 -4.08 44.46
CA ASP A 462 57.64 -5.01 44.19
C ASP A 462 57.26 -6.39 44.64
N PHE A 463 56.62 -7.17 43.75
CA PHE A 463 56.37 -8.60 44.03
C PHE A 463 57.52 -9.43 43.48
N GLU A 464 58.49 -9.73 44.39
CA GLU A 464 59.61 -10.72 44.17
C GLU A 464 59.05 -12.06 43.69
N TRP A 465 59.39 -12.47 42.47
CA TRP A 465 59.16 -13.81 41.95
C TRP A 465 59.96 -14.88 42.73
N ARG A 466 59.36 -15.46 43.76
CA ARG A 466 59.87 -16.72 44.29
C ARG A 466 59.46 -17.86 43.39
N SER A 467 60.43 -18.50 42.76
CA SER A 467 60.31 -19.69 41.94
C SER A 467 59.62 -20.83 42.72
N ALA A 468 58.35 -21.08 42.32
CA ALA A 468 57.61 -22.23 42.81
C ALA A 468 58.00 -23.49 42.01
N SER A 469 58.43 -24.54 42.70
CA SER A 469 58.78 -25.87 42.19
C SER A 469 57.63 -26.48 41.36
N PRO A 470 57.89 -27.28 40.33
CA PRO A 470 56.87 -27.81 39.43
C PRO A 470 55.94 -28.81 40.15
N ARG A 471 54.68 -28.62 40.11
CA ARG A 471 53.66 -29.57 40.54
C ARG A 471 53.63 -30.78 39.60
N PRO A 472 53.47 -32.01 40.14
CA PRO A 472 53.43 -33.21 39.32
C PRO A 472 52.18 -33.26 38.42
N ALA A 473 52.39 -33.74 37.20
CA ALA A 473 51.38 -33.88 36.18
C ALA A 473 50.19 -34.73 36.67
N ARG A 474 48.97 -34.15 36.56
CA ARG A 474 47.70 -34.87 36.74
C ARG A 474 47.56 -35.91 35.63
N ARG A 475 47.51 -37.19 36.01
CA ARG A 475 47.20 -38.32 35.11
C ARG A 475 45.80 -38.10 34.51
N SER A 476 45.71 -38.19 33.17
CA SER A 476 44.43 -38.23 32.41
C SER A 476 43.61 -39.46 32.84
N PRO A 477 42.28 -39.35 32.98
CA PRO A 477 41.45 -40.51 33.27
C PRO A 477 41.35 -41.41 32.03
N ALA A 478 41.47 -42.74 32.28
CA ALA A 478 41.28 -43.76 31.25
C ALA A 478 39.90 -43.77 30.63
N PRO A 479 39.76 -44.20 29.36
CA PRO A 479 38.46 -44.18 28.68
C PRO A 479 37.50 -45.18 29.33
N ARG A 480 36.34 -44.69 29.77
CA ARG A 480 35.23 -45.51 30.25
C ARG A 480 34.70 -46.40 29.10
N ARG A 481 34.73 -47.73 29.31
CA ARG A 481 34.04 -48.72 28.46
C ARG A 481 32.57 -48.37 28.36
N ARG A 482 32.05 -48.25 27.12
CA ARG A 482 30.64 -48.16 26.84
C ARG A 482 29.92 -49.44 27.25
N ALA A 483 28.90 -49.32 28.10
CA ALA A 483 27.95 -50.40 28.35
C ALA A 483 27.07 -50.66 27.10
N PRO A 484 26.61 -51.90 26.87
CA PRO A 484 25.80 -52.21 25.69
C PRO A 484 24.46 -51.54 25.76
N ALA A 485 24.02 -51.03 24.59
CA ALA A 485 22.74 -50.38 24.40
C ALA A 485 21.56 -51.33 24.74
N ARG A 486 20.74 -50.96 25.68
CA ARG A 486 19.44 -51.61 25.93
C ARG A 486 18.53 -51.37 24.74
N GLU A 487 18.02 -52.42 24.13
CA GLU A 487 16.99 -52.40 23.11
C GLU A 487 15.76 -51.61 23.61
N LYS A 488 15.42 -50.53 22.90
CA LYS A 488 14.18 -49.82 23.15
C LYS A 488 13.02 -50.61 22.55
N SER A 489 12.06 -50.95 23.37
CA SER A 489 10.84 -51.67 23.00
C SER A 489 10.10 -50.92 21.88
N VAL A 490 9.57 -51.71 20.93
CA VAL A 490 8.88 -51.25 19.69
C VAL A 490 7.61 -50.46 19.98
N ILE A 491 7.16 -50.36 21.21
CA ILE A 491 5.92 -49.66 21.61
C ILE A 491 6.11 -48.12 21.68
N GLY A 492 7.35 -47.62 21.86
CA GLY A 492 7.59 -46.16 21.98
C GLY A 492 7.66 -45.39 20.65
N SER A 493 7.81 -46.06 19.51
CA SER A 493 7.96 -45.41 18.20
C SER A 493 6.63 -45.17 17.48
N ALA A 494 5.53 -45.83 17.87
CA ALA A 494 4.22 -45.68 17.26
C ALA A 494 3.48 -44.40 17.68
N LEU A 495 3.86 -43.76 18.77
CA LEU A 495 3.20 -42.56 19.30
C LEU A 495 3.69 -41.22 18.70
N ASN A 496 4.77 -41.26 17.92
CA ASN A 496 5.36 -40.04 17.31
C ASN A 496 5.17 -39.94 15.80
N SER A 497 4.24 -40.70 15.22
CA SER A 497 3.94 -40.57 13.80
C SER A 497 2.98 -39.41 13.56
N ARG A 498 3.22 -38.64 12.48
CA ARG A 498 2.34 -37.53 12.04
C ARG A 498 0.85 -37.93 11.90
N ILE A 499 0.57 -39.23 11.71
CA ILE A 499 -0.77 -39.78 11.59
C ILE A 499 -1.49 -39.77 12.95
N ALA A 500 -0.82 -40.13 14.07
CA ALA A 500 -1.41 -40.10 15.41
C ALA A 500 -1.74 -38.69 15.89
N GLN A 501 -0.94 -37.69 15.52
CA GLN A 501 -1.21 -36.27 15.83
C GLN A 501 -2.39 -35.72 15.04
N ASN A 502 -2.60 -36.15 13.79
CA ASN A 502 -3.75 -35.75 12.99
C ASN A 502 -5.07 -36.38 13.47
N VAL A 503 -5.04 -37.62 13.93
CA VAL A 503 -6.24 -38.29 14.50
C VAL A 503 -6.63 -37.64 15.83
N ALA A 504 -5.68 -37.27 16.69
CA ALA A 504 -5.96 -36.54 17.91
C ALA A 504 -6.58 -35.16 17.67
N ARG A 505 -6.11 -34.42 16.64
CA ARG A 505 -6.70 -33.12 16.25
C ARG A 505 -8.11 -33.25 15.66
N GLN A 506 -8.41 -34.32 14.93
CA GLN A 506 -9.78 -34.58 14.42
C GLN A 506 -10.74 -34.96 15.55
N ALA A 507 -10.33 -35.79 16.51
CA ALA A 507 -11.14 -36.15 17.66
C ALA A 507 -11.51 -34.92 18.51
N THR A 508 -10.57 -34.00 18.73
CA THR A 508 -10.82 -32.77 19.49
C THR A 508 -11.83 -31.84 18.80
N ARG A 509 -11.76 -31.72 17.46
CA ARG A 509 -12.75 -30.94 16.69
C ARG A 509 -14.15 -31.49 16.75
N THR A 510 -14.30 -32.83 16.69
CA THR A 510 -15.63 -33.50 16.74
C THR A 510 -16.29 -33.35 18.11
N VAL A 511 -15.52 -33.43 19.19
CA VAL A 511 -16.02 -33.22 20.55
C VAL A 511 -16.46 -31.77 20.77
N THR A 512 -15.67 -30.77 20.27
CA THR A 512 -16.01 -29.35 20.40
C THR A 512 -17.31 -29.01 19.63
N GLN A 513 -17.48 -29.55 18.41
CA GLN A 513 -18.70 -29.32 17.64
C GLN A 513 -19.96 -29.96 18.28
N SER A 514 -19.81 -31.09 18.96
CA SER A 514 -20.93 -31.76 19.67
C SER A 514 -21.35 -30.97 20.93
N ILE A 515 -20.41 -30.39 21.65
CA ILE A 515 -20.68 -29.53 22.83
C ILE A 515 -21.37 -28.23 22.40
N VAL A 516 -20.92 -27.58 21.33
CA VAL A 516 -21.56 -26.35 20.83
C VAL A 516 -22.99 -26.60 20.36
N ARG A 517 -23.28 -27.72 19.66
CA ARG A 517 -24.66 -28.08 19.28
C ARG A 517 -25.54 -28.40 20.47
N GLY A 518 -25.00 -28.99 21.55
CA GLY A 518 -25.74 -29.28 22.78
C GLY A 518 -26.17 -27.99 23.52
N ILE A 519 -25.32 -26.99 23.58
CA ILE A 519 -25.60 -25.72 24.26
C ILE A 519 -26.63 -24.88 23.49
N PHE A 520 -26.55 -24.82 22.16
CA PHE A 520 -27.53 -24.08 21.34
C PHE A 520 -28.89 -24.78 21.21
N GLY A 521 -28.95 -26.09 21.44
CA GLY A 521 -30.22 -26.86 21.47
C GLY A 521 -31.07 -26.59 22.73
N LEU A 522 -30.44 -26.21 23.83
CA LEU A 522 -31.14 -25.91 25.11
C LEU A 522 -31.67 -24.47 25.19
N LEU A 523 -31.17 -23.55 24.38
CA LEU A 523 -31.64 -22.15 24.36
C LEU A 523 -32.84 -21.89 23.43
N LYS A 524 -33.31 -22.90 22.67
CA LYS A 524 -34.47 -22.79 21.76
C LYS A 524 -35.77 -23.37 22.33
N ARG A 525 -35.80 -23.73 23.65
CA ARG A 525 -37.00 -24.16 24.38
C ARG A 525 -37.17 -23.31 25.65
N ARG A 526 -37.43 -22.04 25.46
CA ARG A 526 -38.18 -21.20 26.41
C ARG A 526 -38.83 -20.06 25.65
#